data_ddb8f07439b7af017f5b2bf2b3ab21cc
#
_entry.id   ddb8f07439b7af017f5b2bf2b3ab21cc
#
_cell.length_a   1.000
_cell.length_b   1.000
_cell.length_c   1.000
_cell.angle_alpha   90.00
_cell.angle_beta   90.00
_cell.angle_gamma   90.00
#
_symmetry.space_group_name_H-M   'P 1'
#
loop_
_entity.id
_entity.type
_entity.pdbx_description
1 polymer ?
#
loop_
_entity_poly.entity_id
_entity_poly.type
_entity_poly.pdbx_seq_one_letter_code
_entity_poly.pdbx_strand_id
1 'polypeptide(L)'
;MAIKVGAPAPDFTLPDQHGRPTTLSEVNGPVLIVFFPAAFTPVCSSELAALRDLDIPAVTVLAISCDSPYALRAFSDAEGFDFALLSDFWPHGEVARAYGAFLPERGIAGRLSLLLDGYGVVRARWESPPGQARDAADYLGAISSLRAG
;
A
#
# COMPACT_ATOMS: atom_id res chain seq x y z
N MET A 1 -12.88 4.46 10.76
CA MET A 1 -13.75 3.95 9.69
C MET A 1 -12.97 3.73 8.43
N ALA A 2 -13.17 2.58 7.80
CA ALA A 2 -12.47 2.28 6.54
C ALA A 2 -12.96 3.19 5.42
N ILE A 3 -12.03 3.62 4.58
CA ILE A 3 -12.34 4.47 3.44
C ILE A 3 -13.18 3.70 2.42
N LYS A 4 -14.09 4.38 1.74
CA LYS A 4 -15.05 3.74 0.83
C LYS A 4 -14.73 4.05 -0.63
N VAL A 5 -15.15 3.16 -1.52
CA VAL A 5 -15.12 3.39 -2.96
C VAL A 5 -15.95 4.65 -3.27
N GLY A 6 -15.40 5.52 -4.09
CA GLY A 6 -15.99 6.80 -4.45
C GLY A 6 -15.54 7.97 -3.60
N ALA A 7 -14.88 7.71 -2.47
CA ALA A 7 -14.37 8.77 -1.60
C ALA A 7 -12.99 9.25 -2.07
N PRO A 8 -12.65 10.53 -1.82
CA PRO A 8 -11.29 10.97 -2.05
C PRO A 8 -10.34 10.36 -1.03
N ALA A 9 -9.18 9.91 -1.46
CA ALA A 9 -8.18 9.37 -0.55
C ALA A 9 -7.51 10.51 0.22
N PRO A 10 -7.36 10.38 1.57
CA PRO A 10 -6.62 11.38 2.34
C PRO A 10 -5.18 11.52 1.85
N ASP A 11 -4.71 12.76 1.69
CA ASP A 11 -3.34 13.01 1.31
C ASP A 11 -2.39 12.67 2.46
N PHE A 12 -1.15 12.35 2.13
CA PHE A 12 -0.12 12.07 3.13
C PHE A 12 1.27 12.30 2.53
N THR A 13 2.26 12.46 3.41
CA THR A 13 3.66 12.45 3.04
C THR A 13 4.38 11.49 3.98
N LEU A 14 5.01 10.47 3.43
CA LEU A 14 5.75 9.46 4.19
C LEU A 14 7.12 9.23 3.57
N PRO A 15 8.15 8.93 4.39
CA PRO A 15 9.45 8.57 3.84
C PRO A 15 9.40 7.17 3.23
N ASP A 16 10.10 6.99 2.11
CA ASP A 16 10.25 5.68 1.49
C ASP A 16 11.45 4.92 2.12
N GLN A 17 11.77 3.74 1.57
CA GLN A 17 12.88 2.92 2.06
C GLN A 17 14.26 3.56 1.90
N HIS A 18 14.36 4.63 1.16
CA HIS A 18 15.60 5.41 1.00
C HIS A 18 15.59 6.70 1.80
N GLY A 19 14.56 6.92 2.60
CA GLY A 19 14.41 8.12 3.42
C GLY A 19 13.90 9.34 2.64
N ARG A 20 13.47 9.17 1.39
CA ARG A 20 12.93 10.26 0.58
C ARG A 20 11.43 10.41 0.81
N PRO A 21 10.94 11.66 0.93
CA PRO A 21 9.50 11.86 1.13
C PRO A 21 8.71 11.54 -0.14
N THR A 22 7.59 10.85 0.03
CA THR A 22 6.62 10.60 -1.02
C THR A 22 5.29 11.20 -0.58
N THR A 23 4.75 12.11 -1.40
CA THR A 23 3.46 12.76 -1.14
C THR A 23 2.45 12.23 -2.14
N LEU A 24 1.33 11.69 -1.63
CA LEU A 24 0.32 11.06 -2.50
C LEU A 24 -0.17 12.02 -3.58
N SER A 25 -0.50 13.25 -3.22
CA SER A 25 -1.02 14.25 -4.18
C SER A 25 -0.04 14.65 -5.27
N GLU A 26 1.24 14.33 -5.10
CA GLU A 26 2.28 14.62 -6.11
C GLU A 26 2.54 13.45 -7.05
N VAL A 27 1.92 12.29 -6.80
CA VAL A 27 2.04 11.12 -7.69
C VAL A 27 1.09 11.31 -8.86
N ASN A 28 1.63 11.23 -10.08
CA ASN A 28 0.84 11.36 -11.29
C ASN A 28 0.21 10.04 -11.70
N GLY A 29 -1.07 10.09 -12.09
CA GLY A 29 -1.79 8.93 -12.58
C GLY A 29 -2.35 8.04 -11.47
N PRO A 30 -2.88 6.86 -11.84
CA PRO A 30 -3.45 5.94 -10.86
C PRO A 30 -2.43 5.39 -9.87
N VAL A 31 -2.90 5.09 -8.65
CA VAL A 31 -2.06 4.60 -7.55
C VAL A 31 -2.70 3.37 -6.92
N LEU A 32 -1.91 2.34 -6.69
CA LEU A 32 -2.32 1.19 -5.88
C LEU A 32 -1.63 1.32 -4.52
N ILE A 33 -2.43 1.54 -3.47
CA ILE A 33 -1.95 1.61 -2.10
C ILE A 33 -2.14 0.24 -1.45
N VAL A 34 -1.08 -0.33 -0.89
CA VAL A 34 -1.11 -1.65 -0.27
C VAL A 34 -0.61 -1.53 1.17
N PHE A 35 -1.54 -1.45 2.14
CA PHE A 35 -1.16 -1.53 3.55
C PHE A 35 -0.84 -2.97 3.91
N PHE A 36 0.23 -3.18 4.66
CA PHE A 36 0.62 -4.52 5.12
C PHE A 36 1.12 -4.46 6.57
N PRO A 37 0.92 -5.56 7.33
CA PRO A 37 1.22 -5.57 8.77
C PRO A 37 2.68 -5.38 9.14
N ALA A 38 3.61 -6.12 8.55
CA ALA A 38 5.01 -6.03 8.97
C ALA A 38 5.95 -6.65 7.95
N ALA A 39 7.10 -6.00 7.75
CA ALA A 39 8.18 -6.52 6.93
C ALA A 39 8.72 -7.85 7.49
N PHE A 40 9.25 -8.70 6.63
CA PHE A 40 9.88 -9.97 6.96
C PHE A 40 8.95 -11.04 7.54
N THR A 41 7.65 -10.80 7.58
CA THR A 41 6.69 -11.83 8.02
C THR A 41 6.28 -12.71 6.83
N PRO A 42 5.94 -14.01 7.05
CA PRO A 42 5.71 -14.93 5.93
C PRO A 42 4.60 -14.51 4.97
N VAL A 43 3.44 -14.10 5.49
CA VAL A 43 2.30 -13.72 4.66
C VAL A 43 2.60 -12.44 3.89
N CYS A 44 3.18 -11.42 4.54
CA CYS A 44 3.53 -10.17 3.88
C CYS A 44 4.61 -10.38 2.82
N SER A 45 5.63 -11.17 3.13
CA SER A 45 6.70 -11.46 2.16
C SER A 45 6.16 -12.16 0.91
N SER A 46 5.29 -13.14 1.10
CA SER A 46 4.64 -13.86 0.00
C SER A 46 3.75 -12.93 -0.84
N GLU A 47 2.96 -12.10 -0.17
CA GLU A 47 2.02 -11.19 -0.81
C GLU A 47 2.73 -10.12 -1.65
N LEU A 48 3.78 -9.52 -1.08
CA LEU A 48 4.53 -8.48 -1.78
C LEU A 48 5.43 -9.07 -2.87
N ALA A 49 5.92 -10.30 -2.70
CA ALA A 49 6.67 -10.99 -3.76
C ALA A 49 5.78 -11.27 -4.97
N ALA A 50 4.53 -11.67 -4.74
CA ALA A 50 3.56 -11.85 -5.83
C ALA A 50 3.29 -10.53 -6.55
N LEU A 51 3.21 -9.43 -5.81
CA LEU A 51 3.02 -8.11 -6.37
C LEU A 51 4.25 -7.66 -7.18
N ARG A 52 5.47 -7.95 -6.68
CA ARG A 52 6.72 -7.66 -7.39
C ARG A 52 6.77 -8.35 -8.75
N ASP A 53 6.33 -9.61 -8.79
CA ASP A 53 6.43 -10.45 -9.99
C ASP A 53 5.31 -10.17 -10.99
N LEU A 54 4.35 -9.33 -10.63
CA LEU A 54 3.23 -8.98 -11.47
C LEU A 54 3.59 -7.75 -12.33
N ASP A 55 3.29 -7.83 -13.62
CA ASP A 55 3.46 -6.68 -14.50
C ASP A 55 2.22 -5.78 -14.39
N ILE A 56 2.37 -4.64 -13.71
CA ILE A 56 1.29 -3.68 -13.48
C ILE A 56 1.60 -2.41 -14.27
N PRO A 57 1.06 -2.27 -15.50
CA PRO A 57 1.39 -1.12 -16.34
C PRO A 57 0.66 0.15 -15.87
N ALA A 58 1.35 1.28 -15.95
CA ALA A 58 0.80 2.63 -15.79
C ALA A 58 0.17 2.90 -14.41
N VAL A 59 0.54 2.16 -13.37
CA VAL A 59 0.06 2.38 -12.01
C VAL A 59 1.26 2.43 -11.06
N THR A 60 1.27 3.43 -10.18
CA THR A 60 2.29 3.54 -9.15
C THR A 60 1.88 2.72 -7.94
N VAL A 61 2.75 1.82 -7.48
CA VAL A 61 2.48 0.99 -6.29
C VAL A 61 3.15 1.63 -5.08
N LEU A 62 2.37 1.86 -4.02
CA LEU A 62 2.84 2.36 -2.74
C LEU A 62 2.47 1.34 -1.66
N ALA A 63 3.45 0.60 -1.16
CA ALA A 63 3.23 -0.35 -0.08
C ALA A 63 3.56 0.33 1.25
N ILE A 64 2.66 0.26 2.24
CA ILE A 64 2.77 1.04 3.47
C ILE A 64 2.66 0.12 4.69
N SER A 65 3.62 0.24 5.60
CA SER A 65 3.58 -0.42 6.91
C SER A 65 4.03 0.55 8.00
N CYS A 66 3.89 0.13 9.26
CA CYS A 66 4.36 0.91 10.40
C CYS A 66 5.83 0.61 10.76
N ASP A 67 6.55 -0.10 9.89
CA ASP A 67 7.99 -0.36 10.08
C ASP A 67 8.81 0.91 9.84
N SER A 68 10.01 0.96 10.43
CA SER A 68 10.93 2.07 10.18
C SER A 68 11.44 2.06 8.74
N PRO A 69 11.92 3.20 8.20
CA PRO A 69 12.52 3.22 6.87
C PRO A 69 13.72 2.27 6.74
N TYR A 70 14.47 2.08 7.82
CA TYR A 70 15.62 1.17 7.81
C TYR A 70 15.21 -0.28 7.65
N ALA A 71 14.14 -0.70 8.36
CA ALA A 71 13.59 -2.05 8.20
C ALA A 71 13.04 -2.25 6.79
N LEU A 72 12.37 -1.25 6.25
CA LEU A 72 11.82 -1.32 4.88
C LEU A 72 12.93 -1.36 3.83
N ARG A 73 14.05 -0.66 4.06
CA ARG A 73 15.21 -0.73 3.17
C ARG A 73 15.79 -2.13 3.14
N ALA A 74 15.98 -2.75 4.30
CA ALA A 74 16.48 -4.11 4.39
C ALA A 74 15.55 -5.10 3.71
N PHE A 75 14.25 -4.94 3.91
CA PHE A 75 13.24 -5.79 3.31
C PHE A 75 13.23 -5.65 1.79
N SER A 76 13.26 -4.43 1.28
CA SER A 76 13.32 -4.15 -0.15
C SER A 76 14.56 -4.75 -0.79
N ASP A 77 15.72 -4.59 -0.16
CA ASP A 77 16.99 -5.11 -0.67
C ASP A 77 16.98 -6.65 -0.70
N ALA A 78 16.43 -7.28 0.33
CA ALA A 78 16.38 -8.74 0.43
C ALA A 78 15.44 -9.36 -0.61
N GLU A 79 14.33 -8.69 -0.93
CA GLU A 79 13.30 -9.23 -1.81
C GLU A 79 13.36 -8.68 -3.25
N GLY A 80 14.16 -7.66 -3.48
CA GLY A 80 14.29 -7.05 -4.80
C GLY A 80 13.04 -6.31 -5.26
N PHE A 81 12.34 -5.64 -4.34
CA PHE A 81 11.18 -4.84 -4.72
C PHE A 81 11.60 -3.59 -5.48
N ASP A 82 10.88 -3.28 -6.57
CA ASP A 82 11.10 -2.08 -7.37
C ASP A 82 10.07 -0.99 -7.12
N PHE A 83 9.08 -1.27 -6.28
CA PHE A 83 8.08 -0.26 -5.86
C PHE A 83 8.48 0.36 -4.52
N ALA A 84 7.84 1.51 -4.20
CA ALA A 84 8.13 2.22 -2.97
C ALA A 84 7.53 1.50 -1.76
N LEU A 85 8.33 1.37 -0.69
CA LEU A 85 7.86 0.94 0.62
C LEU A 85 7.86 2.17 1.51
N LEU A 86 6.67 2.60 1.95
CA LEU A 86 6.50 3.82 2.73
C LEU A 86 6.37 3.51 4.21
N SER A 87 7.03 4.31 5.03
CA SER A 87 7.09 4.11 6.46
C SER A 87 6.09 4.98 7.20
N ASP A 88 5.07 4.36 7.80
CA ASP A 88 4.11 5.02 8.68
C ASP A 88 4.52 4.83 10.14
N PHE A 89 5.83 4.92 10.38
CA PHE A 89 6.43 4.67 11.69
C PHE A 89 6.14 5.79 12.68
N TRP A 90 6.20 7.05 12.23
CA TRP A 90 5.99 8.18 13.12
C TRP A 90 5.37 9.38 12.40
N PRO A 91 4.28 10.02 12.91
CA PRO A 91 3.52 9.54 14.09
C PRO A 91 2.95 8.15 13.82
N HIS A 92 3.11 7.26 14.77
CA HIS A 92 2.92 5.82 14.57
C HIS A 92 1.52 5.47 14.07
N GLY A 93 1.44 4.95 12.86
CA GLY A 93 0.18 4.53 12.26
C GLY A 93 -0.77 5.65 11.88
N GLU A 94 -0.29 6.90 11.79
CA GLU A 94 -1.16 8.05 11.48
C GLU A 94 -1.89 7.89 10.15
N VAL A 95 -1.18 7.48 9.10
CA VAL A 95 -1.78 7.30 7.77
C VAL A 95 -2.70 6.08 7.76
N ALA A 96 -2.27 4.98 8.37
CA ALA A 96 -3.13 3.80 8.49
C ALA A 96 -4.43 4.12 9.22
N ARG A 97 -4.37 4.94 10.27
CA ARG A 97 -5.59 5.39 10.98
C ARG A 97 -6.49 6.23 10.08
N ALA A 98 -5.92 7.14 9.31
CA ALA A 98 -6.68 8.00 8.41
C ALA A 98 -7.43 7.18 7.35
N TYR A 99 -6.87 6.05 6.94
CA TYR A 99 -7.49 5.16 5.96
C TYR A 99 -8.37 4.07 6.58
N GLY A 100 -8.43 4.00 7.91
CA GLY A 100 -9.16 2.94 8.60
C GLY A 100 -8.48 1.59 8.55
N ALA A 101 -7.17 1.57 8.37
CA ALA A 101 -6.37 0.35 8.23
C ALA A 101 -5.54 0.00 9.47
N PHE A 102 -5.59 0.82 10.53
CA PHE A 102 -4.76 0.59 11.71
C PHE A 102 -5.40 -0.42 12.67
N LEU A 103 -4.59 -1.33 13.21
CA LEU A 103 -5.01 -2.31 14.21
C LEU A 103 -4.43 -1.87 15.57
N PRO A 104 -5.21 -1.12 16.38
CA PRO A 104 -4.68 -0.50 17.59
C PRO A 104 -4.20 -1.50 18.65
N GLU A 105 -4.82 -2.68 18.74
CA GLU A 105 -4.42 -3.71 19.71
C GLU A 105 -3.09 -4.38 19.33
N ARG A 106 -2.61 -4.18 18.12
CA ARG A 106 -1.35 -4.75 17.63
C ARG A 106 -0.32 -3.70 17.22
N GLY A 107 -0.74 -2.45 17.07
CA GLY A 107 0.15 -1.35 16.68
C GLY A 107 0.68 -1.46 15.25
N ILE A 108 -0.06 -2.10 14.35
CA ILE A 108 0.35 -2.34 12.96
C ILE A 108 -0.81 -2.00 12.02
N ALA A 109 -0.48 -1.89 10.73
CA ALA A 109 -1.50 -1.78 9.69
C ALA A 109 -2.13 -3.15 9.42
N GLY A 110 -3.40 -3.16 9.04
CA GLY A 110 -4.07 -4.36 8.54
C GLY A 110 -3.82 -4.52 7.04
N ARG A 111 -4.43 -5.55 6.46
CA ARG A 111 -4.34 -5.81 5.01
C ARG A 111 -5.47 -5.11 4.28
N LEU A 112 -5.23 -3.87 3.91
CA LEU A 112 -6.15 -3.06 3.13
C LEU A 112 -5.42 -2.59 1.88
N SER A 113 -6.01 -2.79 0.71
CA SER A 113 -5.50 -2.27 -0.55
C SER A 113 -6.55 -1.36 -1.18
N LEU A 114 -6.09 -0.30 -1.82
CA LEU A 114 -6.95 0.68 -2.48
C LEU A 114 -6.39 1.00 -3.85
N LEU A 115 -7.24 0.99 -4.87
CA LEU A 115 -6.88 1.49 -6.19
C LEU A 115 -7.49 2.87 -6.36
N LEU A 116 -6.64 3.87 -6.61
CA LEU A 116 -7.04 5.24 -6.83
C LEU A 116 -6.93 5.58 -8.32
N ASP A 117 -7.87 6.39 -8.82
CA ASP A 117 -7.73 6.93 -10.17
C ASP A 117 -6.75 8.11 -10.19
N GLY A 118 -6.57 8.73 -11.35
CA GLY A 118 -5.65 9.85 -11.51
C GLY A 118 -6.07 11.12 -10.75
N TYR A 119 -7.28 11.14 -10.20
CA TYR A 119 -7.79 12.26 -9.40
C TYR A 119 -7.75 11.98 -7.90
N GLY A 120 -7.19 10.84 -7.49
CA GLY A 120 -7.10 10.47 -6.07
C GLY A 120 -8.39 9.92 -5.48
N VAL A 121 -9.34 9.50 -6.31
CA VAL A 121 -10.61 8.93 -5.87
C VAL A 121 -10.49 7.40 -5.80
N VAL A 122 -10.96 6.80 -4.71
CA VAL A 122 -10.94 5.35 -4.52
C VAL A 122 -11.89 4.68 -5.50
N ARG A 123 -11.37 3.79 -6.34
CA ARG A 123 -12.16 3.06 -7.34
C ARG A 123 -12.36 1.60 -7.00
N ALA A 124 -11.48 1.02 -6.18
CA ALA A 124 -11.62 -0.35 -5.70
C ALA A 124 -10.91 -0.50 -4.37
N ARG A 125 -11.36 -1.46 -3.57
CA ARG A 125 -10.71 -1.76 -2.30
C ARG A 125 -10.77 -3.26 -2.02
N TRP A 126 -9.75 -3.75 -1.33
CA TRP A 126 -9.65 -5.15 -0.90
C TRP A 126 -9.18 -5.20 0.54
N GLU A 127 -9.78 -6.06 1.33
CA GLU A 127 -9.44 -6.22 2.73
C GLU A 127 -9.43 -7.70 3.08
N SER A 128 -8.45 -8.12 3.89
CA SER A 128 -8.40 -9.48 4.40
C SER A 128 -7.86 -9.49 5.83
N PRO A 129 -8.13 -10.58 6.60
CA PRO A 129 -7.53 -10.72 7.93
C PRO A 129 -6.00 -10.76 7.84
N PRO A 130 -5.28 -10.36 8.91
CA PRO A 130 -3.81 -10.29 8.88
C PRO A 130 -3.11 -11.59 8.48
N GLY A 131 -3.70 -12.73 8.77
CA GLY A 131 -3.13 -14.04 8.43
C GLY A 131 -3.43 -14.54 7.02
N GLN A 132 -4.15 -13.77 6.21
CA GLN A 132 -4.60 -14.20 4.88
C GLN A 132 -4.11 -13.23 3.81
N ALA A 133 -3.29 -13.71 2.87
CA ALA A 133 -2.79 -12.90 1.77
C ALA A 133 -3.93 -12.50 0.82
N ARG A 134 -3.85 -11.28 0.29
CA ARG A 134 -4.71 -10.83 -0.79
C ARG A 134 -4.16 -11.38 -2.11
N ASP A 135 -5.05 -11.60 -3.08
CA ASP A 135 -4.65 -12.11 -4.39
C ASP A 135 -4.25 -10.95 -5.30
N ALA A 136 -2.98 -10.88 -5.68
CA ALA A 136 -2.47 -9.79 -6.54
C ALA A 136 -3.14 -9.78 -7.91
N ALA A 137 -3.63 -10.91 -8.41
CA ALA A 137 -4.35 -10.97 -9.69
C ALA A 137 -5.63 -10.13 -9.68
N ASP A 138 -6.26 -9.94 -8.52
CA ASP A 138 -7.46 -9.12 -8.41
C ASP A 138 -7.20 -7.66 -8.77
N TYR A 139 -5.98 -7.18 -8.54
CA TYR A 139 -5.61 -5.80 -8.87
C TYR A 139 -5.63 -5.58 -10.38
N LEU A 140 -5.19 -6.55 -11.17
CA LEU A 140 -5.14 -6.43 -12.63
C LEU A 140 -6.52 -6.23 -13.24
N GLY A 141 -7.52 -6.97 -12.74
CA GLY A 141 -8.90 -6.82 -13.21
C GLY A 141 -9.44 -5.42 -12.95
N ALA A 142 -9.20 -4.89 -11.76
CA ALA A 142 -9.66 -3.55 -11.39
C ALA A 142 -8.92 -2.47 -12.19
N ILE A 143 -7.61 -2.63 -12.43
CA ILE A 143 -6.82 -1.69 -13.23
C ILE A 143 -7.31 -1.68 -14.67
N SER A 144 -7.62 -2.84 -15.24
CA SER A 144 -8.20 -2.91 -16.59
C SER A 144 -9.52 -2.17 -16.70
N SER A 145 -10.39 -2.33 -15.69
CA SER A 145 -11.67 -1.61 -15.64
C SER A 145 -11.47 -0.11 -15.56
N LEU A 146 -10.48 0.34 -14.80
CA LEU A 146 -10.16 1.75 -14.64
C LEU A 146 -9.71 2.35 -15.97
N ARG A 147 -8.91 1.62 -16.75
CA ARG A 147 -8.38 2.08 -18.03
C ARG A 147 -9.44 2.05 -19.14
N ALA A 148 -10.41 1.15 -19.05
CA ALA A 148 -11.50 1.04 -20.02
C ALA A 148 -12.57 2.10 -19.83
N GLY A 149 -12.68 2.64 -18.61
CA GLY A 149 -13.60 3.72 -18.29
C GLY A 149 -12.95 5.08 -18.39
#